data_a035629918129f4d5d560c465a119a7d
#
_entry.id   a035629918129f4d5d560c465a119a7d
#
_cell.length_a   1.000
_cell.length_b   1.000
_cell.length_c   1.000
_cell.angle_alpha   90.00
_cell.angle_beta   90.00
_cell.angle_gamma   90.00
#
_symmetry.space_group_name_H-M   'P 1'
#
loop_
_entity.id
_entity.type
_entity.pdbx_description
1 polymer ?
#
loop_
_entity_poly.entity_id
_entity_poly.type
_entity_poly.pdbx_seq_one_letter_code
_entity_poly.pdbx_strand_id
1 'polypeptide(L)'
;MRRALVVLAVFGAATFGAQQQPTNDLPNPYKTVEGWAKLPAGRVWGSTSAVDIDKDGKSIWVAERCGANSCLNSTLPSVLKFDETGTLVASFGAGMMAFPHGIHVDRDGNVWVTDGQDNRPRAGRGGAPADPAPMPAKIYGHQIFKFSPKGELLMTLGAPGGGKGKDYFWQPNDVLVAPNGDIFVCEGHASTDSSNARILKFDKTGKFLMEWGKKGTANGEFDQPHAFAMDSKGRLFVGDRGNNRIQLFDQNGKWLDTWYQFSRPSGLWIDAADNIYVADRNNRRVQVFDTEGNFKYKFSIDIPPPPDAPDPG
;
A
#
# COMPACT_ATOMS: atom_id res chain seq x y z
N MET A 1 36.95 -51.77 39.72
CA MET A 1 35.75 -51.79 38.85
C MET A 1 35.37 -50.34 38.53
N ARG A 2 35.72 -49.83 37.37
CA ARG A 2 35.37 -48.46 36.92
C ARG A 2 34.11 -48.59 36.03
N ARG A 3 33.00 -47.96 36.44
CA ARG A 3 31.77 -47.89 35.64
C ARG A 3 31.90 -46.69 34.67
N ALA A 4 31.87 -46.98 33.38
CA ALA A 4 31.79 -45.97 32.33
C ALA A 4 30.31 -45.53 32.17
N LEU A 5 30.07 -44.25 32.32
CA LEU A 5 28.77 -43.63 31.99
C LEU A 5 28.74 -43.32 30.51
N VAL A 6 27.85 -43.96 29.76
CA VAL A 6 27.59 -43.61 28.37
C VAL A 6 26.47 -42.58 28.36
N VAL A 7 26.80 -41.33 27.98
CA VAL A 7 25.82 -40.27 27.74
C VAL A 7 25.38 -40.40 26.29
N LEU A 8 24.14 -40.81 26.06
CA LEU A 8 23.49 -40.75 24.75
C LEU A 8 23.02 -39.33 24.51
N ALA A 9 23.68 -38.58 23.64
CA ALA A 9 23.19 -37.33 23.12
C ALA A 9 22.15 -37.60 22.01
N VAL A 10 20.87 -37.36 22.29
CA VAL A 10 19.81 -37.39 21.28
C VAL A 10 19.85 -36.04 20.52
N PHE A 11 20.41 -36.03 19.33
CA PHE A 11 20.28 -34.92 18.39
C PHE A 11 18.85 -34.97 17.83
N GLY A 12 17.98 -34.12 18.30
CA GLY A 12 16.71 -33.83 17.65
C GLY A 12 16.98 -33.11 16.32
N ALA A 13 16.83 -33.81 15.20
CA ALA A 13 16.79 -33.17 13.90
C ALA A 13 15.53 -32.34 13.82
N ALA A 14 15.66 -31.01 13.94
CA ALA A 14 14.60 -30.08 13.54
C ALA A 14 14.42 -30.24 12.02
N THR A 15 13.35 -30.91 11.61
CA THR A 15 12.92 -30.90 10.22
C THR A 15 12.43 -29.48 9.91
N PHE A 16 13.29 -28.65 9.34
CA PHE A 16 12.83 -27.49 8.60
C PHE A 16 11.95 -28.03 7.48
N GLY A 17 10.64 -27.85 7.61
CA GLY A 17 9.72 -28.14 6.51
C GLY A 17 10.21 -27.37 5.30
N ALA A 18 10.63 -28.07 4.24
CA ALA A 18 10.96 -27.43 2.98
C ALA A 18 9.72 -26.67 2.53
N GLN A 19 9.76 -25.36 2.60
CA GLN A 19 8.70 -24.50 2.12
C GLN A 19 8.55 -24.77 0.63
N GLN A 20 7.41 -25.34 0.26
CA GLN A 20 7.15 -25.75 -1.11
C GLN A 20 7.22 -24.51 -1.99
N GLN A 21 8.16 -24.47 -2.94
CA GLN A 21 8.26 -23.35 -3.88
C GLN A 21 6.94 -23.23 -4.63
N PRO A 22 6.36 -22.03 -4.75
CA PRO A 22 5.12 -21.82 -5.46
C PRO A 22 5.26 -22.30 -6.91
N THR A 23 4.55 -23.34 -7.29
CA THR A 23 4.45 -23.76 -8.69
C THR A 23 3.26 -23.07 -9.33
N ASN A 24 3.39 -22.68 -10.60
CA ASN A 24 2.31 -22.02 -11.34
C ASN A 24 1.56 -23.03 -12.21
N ASP A 25 1.28 -24.19 -11.66
CA ASP A 25 0.73 -25.34 -12.39
C ASP A 25 -0.80 -25.28 -12.52
N LEU A 26 -1.44 -24.35 -11.77
CA LEU A 26 -2.88 -24.11 -11.90
C LEU A 26 -3.16 -23.10 -13.02
N PRO A 27 -4.21 -23.32 -13.83
CA PRO A 27 -4.67 -22.32 -14.79
C PRO A 27 -4.95 -20.99 -14.08
N ASN A 28 -4.62 -19.88 -14.73
CA ASN A 28 -5.00 -18.55 -14.22
C ASN A 28 -6.53 -18.46 -14.09
N PRO A 29 -7.09 -18.32 -12.87
CA PRO A 29 -8.54 -18.27 -12.70
C PRO A 29 -9.18 -16.95 -13.16
N TYR A 30 -8.34 -15.97 -13.55
CA TYR A 30 -8.78 -14.63 -13.94
C TYR A 30 -8.54 -14.39 -15.43
N LYS A 31 -9.46 -13.64 -16.02
CA LYS A 31 -9.34 -13.13 -17.39
C LYS A 31 -9.20 -11.62 -17.36
N THR A 32 -8.17 -11.11 -18.04
CA THR A 32 -8.04 -9.67 -18.24
C THR A 32 -9.16 -9.13 -19.11
N VAL A 33 -9.79 -8.04 -18.68
CA VAL A 33 -10.79 -7.30 -19.45
C VAL A 33 -10.20 -5.94 -19.79
N GLU A 34 -9.71 -5.80 -21.02
CA GLU A 34 -9.14 -4.54 -21.50
C GLU A 34 -10.24 -3.49 -21.74
N GLY A 35 -9.92 -2.22 -21.49
CA GLY A 35 -10.82 -1.09 -21.76
C GLY A 35 -12.12 -1.11 -20.94
N TRP A 36 -12.16 -1.87 -19.83
CA TRP A 36 -13.34 -1.92 -18.97
C TRP A 36 -13.67 -0.54 -18.38
N ALA A 37 -12.71 0.12 -17.74
CA ALA A 37 -12.90 1.44 -17.13
C ALA A 37 -12.82 2.54 -18.19
N LYS A 38 -13.95 3.23 -18.43
CA LYS A 38 -14.12 4.23 -19.49
C LYS A 38 -13.95 5.63 -18.94
N LEU A 39 -12.88 6.31 -19.35
CA LEU A 39 -12.68 7.72 -19.04
C LEU A 39 -13.53 8.63 -19.94
N PRO A 40 -13.90 9.85 -19.48
CA PRO A 40 -14.52 10.86 -20.32
C PRO A 40 -13.67 11.22 -21.53
N ALA A 41 -14.31 11.68 -22.60
CA ALA A 41 -13.61 12.12 -23.82
C ALA A 41 -12.54 13.19 -23.51
N GLY A 42 -11.35 13.02 -24.08
CA GLY A 42 -10.20 13.91 -23.87
C GLY A 42 -9.41 13.68 -22.57
N ARG A 43 -9.85 12.77 -21.70
CA ARG A 43 -9.06 12.36 -20.53
C ARG A 43 -8.29 11.07 -20.86
N VAL A 44 -7.02 11.02 -20.45
CA VAL A 44 -6.18 9.83 -20.56
C VAL A 44 -5.87 9.30 -19.15
N TRP A 45 -5.53 8.03 -19.06
CA TRP A 45 -5.01 7.43 -17.84
C TRP A 45 -3.59 7.95 -17.55
N GLY A 46 -3.35 8.34 -16.31
CA GLY A 46 -2.02 8.46 -15.75
C GLY A 46 -1.65 7.22 -14.95
N SER A 47 -0.69 7.36 -14.05
CA SER A 47 -0.36 6.28 -13.11
C SER A 47 -1.52 6.04 -12.16
N THR A 48 -2.18 4.90 -12.27
CA THR A 48 -3.13 4.40 -11.28
C THR A 48 -2.33 3.85 -10.10
N SER A 49 -2.44 4.50 -8.96
CA SER A 49 -1.61 4.16 -7.79
C SER A 49 -2.26 3.12 -6.89
N ALA A 50 -3.58 3.14 -6.77
CA ALA A 50 -4.32 2.21 -5.94
C ALA A 50 -5.78 2.10 -6.39
N VAL A 51 -6.41 0.99 -6.05
CA VAL A 51 -7.83 0.73 -6.24
C VAL A 51 -8.41 0.10 -4.98
N ASP A 52 -9.69 0.35 -4.72
CA ASP A 52 -10.43 -0.37 -3.68
C ASP A 52 -11.88 -0.57 -4.11
N ILE A 53 -12.51 -1.60 -3.54
CA ILE A 53 -13.89 -1.98 -3.85
C ILE A 53 -14.83 -1.11 -3.00
N ASP A 54 -15.84 -0.53 -3.64
CA ASP A 54 -16.90 0.19 -2.91
C ASP A 54 -17.68 -0.77 -1.99
N LYS A 55 -18.27 -0.25 -0.94
CA LYS A 55 -19.08 -1.04 0.00
C LYS A 55 -20.28 -1.75 -0.67
N ASP A 56 -20.64 -1.37 -1.90
CA ASP A 56 -21.66 -2.09 -2.69
C ASP A 56 -21.16 -3.43 -3.23
N GLY A 57 -19.87 -3.73 -3.11
CA GLY A 57 -19.22 -4.95 -3.55
C GLY A 57 -19.07 -5.09 -5.07
N LYS A 58 -19.31 -4.03 -5.83
CA LYS A 58 -19.35 -4.04 -7.31
C LYS A 58 -18.59 -2.90 -7.94
N SER A 59 -18.79 -1.68 -7.44
CA SER A 59 -18.12 -0.49 -7.92
C SER A 59 -16.68 -0.43 -7.45
N ILE A 60 -15.81 0.19 -8.25
CA ILE A 60 -14.37 0.32 -7.96
C ILE A 60 -14.01 1.79 -7.79
N TRP A 61 -13.38 2.12 -6.68
CA TRP A 61 -12.70 3.39 -6.49
C TRP A 61 -11.26 3.31 -6.97
N VAL A 62 -10.79 4.39 -7.57
CA VAL A 62 -9.46 4.48 -8.18
C VAL A 62 -8.78 5.77 -7.75
N ALA A 63 -7.56 5.68 -7.24
CA ALA A 63 -6.66 6.81 -7.09
C ALA A 63 -5.77 6.92 -8.34
N GLU A 64 -5.89 8.03 -9.07
CA GLU A 64 -5.26 8.22 -10.38
C GLU A 64 -4.51 9.56 -10.41
N ARG A 65 -3.34 9.61 -11.03
CA ARG A 65 -2.44 10.77 -11.02
C ARG A 65 -2.67 11.70 -12.19
N CYS A 66 -3.94 12.05 -12.45
CA CYS A 66 -4.37 13.15 -13.31
C CYS A 66 -3.84 13.08 -14.76
N GLY A 67 -3.83 11.87 -15.36
CA GLY A 67 -3.34 11.67 -16.73
C GLY A 67 -1.81 11.68 -16.88
N ALA A 68 -1.08 11.68 -15.74
CA ALA A 68 0.39 11.71 -15.69
C ALA A 68 0.92 10.80 -14.58
N ASN A 69 2.11 11.08 -14.04
CA ASN A 69 2.61 10.45 -12.82
C ASN A 69 2.59 11.42 -11.61
N SER A 70 1.82 12.49 -11.71
CA SER A 70 1.62 13.49 -10.65
C SER A 70 0.39 14.32 -10.99
N CYS A 71 -0.33 14.81 -9.97
CA CYS A 71 -1.40 15.79 -10.13
C CYS A 71 -0.92 17.24 -9.94
N LEU A 72 0.37 17.48 -9.86
CA LEU A 72 0.92 18.84 -9.80
C LEU A 72 0.43 19.66 -11.00
N ASN A 73 -0.12 20.85 -10.71
CA ASN A 73 -0.66 21.78 -11.70
C ASN A 73 -1.85 21.24 -12.52
N SER A 74 -2.45 20.13 -12.11
CA SER A 74 -3.64 19.59 -12.76
C SER A 74 -4.93 20.03 -12.05
N THR A 75 -5.96 20.30 -12.82
CA THR A 75 -7.33 20.55 -12.35
C THR A 75 -8.24 19.33 -12.46
N LEU A 76 -7.70 18.19 -12.88
CA LEU A 76 -8.44 16.94 -13.01
C LEU A 76 -8.69 16.32 -11.63
N PRO A 77 -9.86 15.72 -11.41
CA PRO A 77 -10.12 14.95 -10.20
C PRO A 77 -9.22 13.70 -10.15
N SER A 78 -8.63 13.44 -8.99
CA SER A 78 -7.69 12.33 -8.78
C SER A 78 -8.35 11.08 -8.18
N VAL A 79 -9.59 11.18 -7.71
CA VAL A 79 -10.38 10.06 -7.20
C VAL A 79 -11.55 9.81 -8.13
N LEU A 80 -11.65 8.58 -8.64
CA LEU A 80 -12.64 8.19 -9.63
C LEU A 80 -13.42 6.98 -9.12
N LYS A 81 -14.72 6.92 -9.39
CA LYS A 81 -15.55 5.74 -9.14
C LYS A 81 -16.11 5.20 -10.45
N PHE A 82 -15.91 3.92 -10.69
CA PHE A 82 -16.50 3.20 -11.82
C PHE A 82 -17.53 2.19 -11.30
N ASP A 83 -18.67 2.10 -11.95
CA ASP A 83 -19.65 1.05 -11.68
C ASP A 83 -19.22 -0.31 -12.26
N GLU A 84 -20.02 -1.35 -12.05
CA GLU A 84 -19.75 -2.71 -12.54
C GLU A 84 -19.61 -2.83 -14.07
N THR A 85 -20.08 -1.83 -14.83
CA THR A 85 -19.97 -1.77 -16.30
C THR A 85 -18.70 -1.03 -16.77
N GLY A 86 -17.94 -0.47 -15.83
CA GLY A 86 -16.77 0.39 -16.11
C GLY A 86 -17.15 1.83 -16.49
N THR A 87 -18.38 2.25 -16.24
CA THR A 87 -18.82 3.64 -16.46
C THR A 87 -18.38 4.49 -15.26
N LEU A 88 -17.78 5.67 -15.54
CA LEU A 88 -17.42 6.64 -14.50
C LEU A 88 -18.71 7.26 -13.92
N VAL A 89 -18.97 7.02 -12.64
CA VAL A 89 -20.18 7.47 -11.94
C VAL A 89 -19.93 8.56 -10.89
N ALA A 90 -18.68 8.72 -10.44
CA ALA A 90 -18.29 9.83 -9.55
C ALA A 90 -16.81 10.18 -9.72
N SER A 91 -16.46 11.44 -9.48
CA SER A 91 -15.06 11.90 -9.44
C SER A 91 -14.92 13.15 -8.60
N PHE A 92 -13.80 13.26 -7.83
CA PHE A 92 -13.53 14.41 -6.96
C PHE A 92 -12.02 14.51 -6.62
N GLY A 93 -11.65 15.45 -5.75
CA GLY A 93 -10.28 15.68 -5.30
C GLY A 93 -9.43 16.51 -6.26
N ALA A 94 -10.05 17.25 -7.19
CA ALA A 94 -9.34 18.12 -8.13
C ALA A 94 -8.53 19.21 -7.39
N GLY A 95 -7.24 19.35 -7.73
CA GLY A 95 -6.35 20.36 -7.14
C GLY A 95 -6.02 20.18 -5.66
N MET A 96 -6.38 19.05 -5.06
CA MET A 96 -6.17 18.79 -3.63
C MET A 96 -4.88 18.01 -3.34
N MET A 97 -4.44 17.17 -4.24
CA MET A 97 -3.33 16.24 -4.04
C MET A 97 -2.23 16.43 -5.09
N ALA A 98 -0.99 16.26 -4.67
CA ALA A 98 0.17 16.26 -5.56
C ALA A 98 0.45 14.85 -6.13
N PHE A 99 0.29 13.84 -5.30
CA PHE A 99 0.68 12.48 -5.61
C PHE A 99 -0.23 11.47 -4.88
N PRO A 100 -1.48 11.31 -5.32
CA PRO A 100 -2.38 10.30 -4.75
C PRO A 100 -1.70 8.93 -4.82
N HIS A 101 -1.73 8.18 -3.70
CA HIS A 101 -0.95 6.94 -3.59
C HIS A 101 -1.79 5.76 -3.12
N GLY A 102 -2.19 5.67 -1.86
CA GLY A 102 -3.07 4.62 -1.34
C GLY A 102 -4.53 5.07 -1.35
N ILE A 103 -5.45 4.11 -1.44
CA ILE A 103 -6.90 4.34 -1.32
C ILE A 103 -7.52 3.24 -0.47
N HIS A 104 -8.48 3.60 0.39
CA HIS A 104 -9.22 2.66 1.20
C HIS A 104 -10.69 3.12 1.34
N VAL A 105 -11.61 2.16 1.26
CA VAL A 105 -13.04 2.39 1.47
C VAL A 105 -13.42 1.83 2.83
N ASP A 106 -13.83 2.71 3.75
CA ASP A 106 -14.26 2.29 5.07
C ASP A 106 -15.67 1.64 5.07
N ARG A 107 -16.07 1.05 6.19
CA ARG A 107 -17.37 0.38 6.32
C ARG A 107 -18.57 1.27 6.06
N ASP A 108 -18.43 2.57 6.27
CA ASP A 108 -19.48 3.55 6.02
C ASP A 108 -19.53 3.95 4.55
N GLY A 109 -18.53 3.52 3.74
CA GLY A 109 -18.35 3.83 2.33
C GLY A 109 -17.60 5.14 2.10
N ASN A 110 -16.97 5.72 3.14
CA ASN A 110 -16.11 6.87 2.94
C ASN A 110 -14.80 6.45 2.30
N VAL A 111 -14.27 7.33 1.46
CA VAL A 111 -13.06 7.08 0.68
C VAL A 111 -11.88 7.80 1.33
N TRP A 112 -10.87 7.04 1.69
CA TRP A 112 -9.63 7.55 2.25
C TRP A 112 -8.54 7.52 1.20
N VAL A 113 -7.77 8.59 1.07
CA VAL A 113 -6.70 8.69 0.07
C VAL A 113 -5.46 9.29 0.71
N THR A 114 -4.30 8.69 0.47
CA THR A 114 -3.01 9.25 0.88
C THR A 114 -2.43 10.12 -0.23
N ASP A 115 -1.80 11.25 0.13
CA ASP A 115 -1.02 12.09 -0.77
C ASP A 115 0.48 11.96 -0.44
N GLY A 116 1.18 11.13 -1.21
CA GLY A 116 2.55 10.68 -0.92
C GLY A 116 3.64 11.71 -1.21
N GLN A 117 3.33 12.89 -1.73
CA GLN A 117 4.31 13.91 -2.07
C GLN A 117 3.74 15.30 -1.89
N ASP A 118 4.64 16.31 -1.82
CA ASP A 118 4.26 17.71 -1.78
C ASP A 118 4.54 18.44 -3.11
N ASN A 119 4.11 19.69 -3.20
CA ASN A 119 4.27 20.53 -4.37
C ASN A 119 5.52 21.43 -4.32
N ARG A 120 6.44 21.21 -3.37
CA ARG A 120 7.70 21.96 -3.34
C ARG A 120 8.66 21.52 -4.45
N PRO A 121 9.47 22.44 -4.99
CA PRO A 121 10.54 22.10 -5.91
C PRO A 121 11.46 21.05 -5.31
N ARG A 122 11.84 20.05 -6.10
CA ARG A 122 12.74 18.97 -5.67
C ARG A 122 14.08 19.10 -6.31
N ALA A 123 15.13 18.69 -5.60
CA ALA A 123 16.42 18.43 -6.21
C ALA A 123 16.23 17.37 -7.31
N GLY A 124 16.87 17.58 -8.45
CA GLY A 124 16.81 16.67 -9.59
C GLY A 124 17.23 15.25 -9.19
N ARG A 125 16.67 14.25 -9.86
CA ARG A 125 17.12 12.86 -9.70
C ARG A 125 18.61 12.78 -10.01
N GLY A 126 19.41 12.16 -9.12
CA GLY A 126 20.86 12.02 -9.31
C GLY A 126 21.72 13.17 -8.75
N GLY A 127 21.14 14.05 -7.91
CA GLY A 127 21.92 15.12 -7.26
C GLY A 127 22.22 16.33 -8.15
N ALA A 128 21.58 16.41 -9.31
CA ALA A 128 21.61 17.65 -10.09
C ALA A 128 21.02 18.80 -9.26
N PRO A 129 21.54 20.04 -9.35
CA PRO A 129 20.96 21.20 -8.67
C PRO A 129 19.47 21.27 -8.99
N ALA A 130 18.64 21.52 -7.99
CA ALA A 130 17.23 21.83 -8.24
C ALA A 130 17.20 23.06 -9.16
N ASP A 131 16.39 22.98 -10.22
CA ASP A 131 16.03 24.20 -10.95
C ASP A 131 15.46 25.18 -9.91
N PRO A 132 15.91 26.43 -9.83
CA PRO A 132 15.49 27.39 -8.79
C PRO A 132 14.02 27.84 -9.02
N ALA A 133 13.11 26.88 -9.06
CA ALA A 133 11.69 27.17 -9.12
C ALA A 133 11.28 27.86 -7.82
N PRO A 134 10.46 28.93 -7.89
CA PRO A 134 10.02 29.62 -6.71
C PRO A 134 9.18 28.68 -5.82
N MET A 135 9.29 28.87 -4.51
CA MET A 135 8.44 28.16 -3.56
C MET A 135 6.97 28.48 -3.86
N PRO A 136 6.08 27.48 -3.87
CA PRO A 136 4.65 27.70 -4.10
C PRO A 136 4.05 28.54 -2.95
N ALA A 137 3.11 29.42 -3.29
CA ALA A 137 2.42 30.28 -2.33
C ALA A 137 1.63 29.46 -1.29
N LYS A 138 1.16 28.26 -1.67
CA LYS A 138 0.48 27.32 -0.77
C LYS A 138 1.13 25.94 -0.92
N ILE A 139 1.62 25.40 0.20
CA ILE A 139 2.12 24.02 0.26
C ILE A 139 0.96 23.09 0.55
N TYR A 140 0.92 21.93 -0.13
CA TYR A 140 0.02 20.82 0.10
C TYR A 140 0.77 19.50 -0.10
N GLY A 141 0.14 18.38 0.30
CA GLY A 141 0.76 17.06 0.19
C GLY A 141 1.31 16.52 1.50
N HIS A 142 1.71 15.25 1.48
CA HIS A 142 2.04 14.45 2.66
C HIS A 142 0.90 14.39 3.68
N GLN A 143 -0.32 14.28 3.18
CA GLN A 143 -1.55 14.27 3.98
C GLN A 143 -2.41 13.06 3.64
N ILE A 144 -3.41 12.82 4.47
CA ILE A 144 -4.44 11.82 4.22
C ILE A 144 -5.79 12.52 4.26
N PHE A 145 -6.63 12.22 3.29
CA PHE A 145 -7.95 12.81 3.15
C PHE A 145 -9.03 11.73 3.30
N LYS A 146 -10.06 12.03 4.08
CA LYS A 146 -11.31 11.26 4.12
C LYS A 146 -12.39 12.02 3.40
N PHE A 147 -13.02 11.39 2.41
CA PHE A 147 -14.14 11.92 1.67
C PHE A 147 -15.41 11.12 1.93
N SER A 148 -16.56 11.78 1.90
CA SER A 148 -17.84 11.08 1.77
C SER A 148 -17.90 10.39 0.39
N PRO A 149 -18.84 9.42 0.18
CA PRO A 149 -19.05 8.83 -1.14
C PRO A 149 -19.45 9.85 -2.23
N LYS A 150 -19.85 11.05 -1.82
CA LYS A 150 -20.19 12.18 -2.71
C LYS A 150 -19.03 13.14 -2.97
N GLY A 151 -17.86 12.90 -2.37
CA GLY A 151 -16.67 13.75 -2.52
C GLY A 151 -16.57 14.93 -1.55
N GLU A 152 -17.41 14.99 -0.51
CA GLU A 152 -17.27 16.00 0.55
C GLU A 152 -16.09 15.67 1.44
N LEU A 153 -15.19 16.62 1.67
CA LEU A 153 -14.05 16.44 2.57
C LEU A 153 -14.53 16.36 4.03
N LEU A 154 -14.38 15.21 4.65
CA LEU A 154 -14.82 14.94 6.03
C LEU A 154 -13.69 15.09 7.05
N MET A 155 -12.46 14.75 6.67
CA MET A 155 -11.29 14.79 7.56
C MET A 155 -10.00 14.96 6.76
N THR A 156 -9.03 15.64 7.37
CA THR A 156 -7.64 15.69 6.89
C THR A 156 -6.72 15.32 8.05
N LEU A 157 -5.82 14.35 7.84
CA LEU A 157 -4.75 14.02 8.77
C LEU A 157 -3.42 14.50 8.22
N GLY A 158 -2.55 14.95 9.11
CA GLY A 158 -1.22 15.45 8.80
C GLY A 158 -1.20 16.92 8.35
N ALA A 159 -0.07 17.58 8.61
CA ALA A 159 0.16 18.95 8.16
C ALA A 159 0.79 18.97 6.76
N PRO A 160 0.46 19.98 5.92
CA PRO A 160 1.01 20.08 4.57
C PRO A 160 2.53 20.18 4.56
N GLY A 161 3.16 19.58 3.53
CA GLY A 161 4.61 19.64 3.32
C GLY A 161 5.44 18.62 4.10
N GLY A 162 4.79 17.85 4.97
CA GLY A 162 5.38 16.68 5.61
C GLY A 162 6.44 16.95 6.67
N GLY A 163 6.78 15.92 7.43
CA GLY A 163 7.75 15.97 8.51
C GLY A 163 7.82 14.66 9.30
N LYS A 164 8.52 14.69 10.45
CA LYS A 164 8.75 13.51 11.30
C LYS A 164 7.91 13.47 12.59
N GLY A 165 7.24 14.53 12.97
CA GLY A 165 6.43 14.56 14.19
C GLY A 165 5.15 13.74 14.08
N LYS A 166 4.44 13.55 15.19
CA LYS A 166 3.15 12.85 15.25
C LYS A 166 2.02 13.53 14.45
N ASP A 167 2.18 14.82 14.17
CA ASP A 167 1.22 15.63 13.41
C ASP A 167 1.60 15.74 11.92
N TYR A 168 2.63 15.00 11.48
CA TYR A 168 3.17 15.05 10.14
C TYR A 168 3.33 13.65 9.57
N PHE A 169 3.22 13.56 8.24
CA PHE A 169 3.65 12.38 7.49
C PHE A 169 4.83 12.73 6.59
N TRP A 170 5.60 11.72 6.20
CA TRP A 170 6.59 11.83 5.15
C TRP A 170 6.41 10.68 4.17
N GLN A 171 5.84 11.00 3.02
CA GLN A 171 5.49 10.02 2.00
C GLN A 171 4.56 8.91 2.55
N PRO A 172 3.32 9.25 2.98
CA PRO A 172 2.35 8.25 3.36
C PRO A 172 2.00 7.39 2.15
N ASN A 173 2.13 6.07 2.33
CA ASN A 173 1.91 5.10 1.27
C ASN A 173 0.48 4.59 1.25
N ASP A 174 -0.01 4.16 2.39
CA ASP A 174 -1.33 3.54 2.48
C ASP A 174 -2.03 3.88 3.78
N VAL A 175 -3.36 3.72 3.78
CA VAL A 175 -4.23 3.94 4.91
C VAL A 175 -5.23 2.79 5.01
N LEU A 176 -5.51 2.35 6.24
CA LEU A 176 -6.50 1.32 6.52
C LEU A 176 -7.34 1.72 7.74
N VAL A 177 -8.63 1.54 7.67
CA VAL A 177 -9.56 1.78 8.79
C VAL A 177 -10.06 0.44 9.32
N ALA A 178 -9.74 0.17 10.57
CA ALA A 178 -10.17 -1.05 11.25
C ALA A 178 -11.68 -1.05 11.54
N PRO A 179 -12.27 -2.20 11.81
CA PRO A 179 -13.70 -2.32 12.14
C PRO A 179 -14.19 -1.47 13.30
N ASN A 180 -13.33 -1.15 14.27
CA ASN A 180 -13.64 -0.27 15.42
C ASN A 180 -13.50 1.23 15.07
N GLY A 181 -13.04 1.56 13.86
CA GLY A 181 -12.80 2.91 13.39
C GLY A 181 -11.38 3.42 13.61
N ASP A 182 -10.48 2.66 14.23
CA ASP A 182 -9.06 3.04 14.33
C ASP A 182 -8.44 3.12 12.94
N ILE A 183 -7.62 4.14 12.72
CA ILE A 183 -7.01 4.47 11.45
C ILE A 183 -5.51 4.12 11.52
N PHE A 184 -5.04 3.34 10.58
CA PHE A 184 -3.63 2.97 10.45
C PHE A 184 -3.05 3.60 9.18
N VAL A 185 -1.85 4.16 9.29
CA VAL A 185 -1.12 4.78 8.18
C VAL A 185 0.28 4.23 8.13
N CYS A 186 0.74 3.74 6.98
CA CYS A 186 2.15 3.45 6.76
C CYS A 186 2.81 4.54 5.92
N GLU A 187 4.03 4.90 6.26
CA GLU A 187 4.77 5.96 5.59
C GLU A 187 6.25 5.63 5.38
N GLY A 188 6.85 6.29 4.39
CA GLY A 188 8.26 6.10 4.06
C GLY A 188 8.44 5.41 2.71
N HIS A 189 8.12 6.10 1.61
CA HIS A 189 8.21 5.56 0.25
C HIS A 189 9.65 5.40 -0.27
N ALA A 190 10.59 6.16 0.25
CA ALA A 190 12.00 6.14 -0.17
C ALA A 190 12.86 5.23 0.71
N SER A 191 13.85 4.56 0.11
CA SER A 191 14.87 3.78 0.84
C SER A 191 16.02 4.64 1.36
N THR A 192 15.77 5.89 1.73
CA THR A 192 16.77 6.79 2.28
C THR A 192 16.75 6.77 3.82
N ASP A 193 17.86 7.07 4.46
CA ASP A 193 17.94 7.15 5.93
C ASP A 193 17.05 8.27 6.52
N SER A 194 16.61 9.21 5.67
CA SER A 194 15.65 10.24 6.05
C SER A 194 14.20 9.76 6.05
N SER A 195 13.92 8.56 5.55
CA SER A 195 12.57 7.98 5.54
C SER A 195 12.08 7.73 6.96
N ASN A 196 10.81 8.02 7.24
CA ASN A 196 10.22 7.73 8.54
C ASN A 196 10.07 6.22 8.77
N ALA A 197 9.70 5.45 7.75
CA ALA A 197 9.57 4.00 7.75
C ALA A 197 8.85 3.47 9.01
N ARG A 198 7.67 4.00 9.28
CA ARG A 198 6.87 3.70 10.48
C ARG A 198 5.39 3.50 10.14
N ILE A 199 4.66 3.03 11.13
CA ILE A 199 3.20 2.93 11.13
C ILE A 199 2.67 3.84 12.23
N LEU A 200 1.64 4.63 11.91
CA LEU A 200 0.94 5.48 12.87
C LEU A 200 -0.49 4.97 13.05
N LYS A 201 -0.98 5.04 14.28
CA LYS A 201 -2.35 4.71 14.64
C LYS A 201 -3.06 5.92 15.20
N PHE A 202 -4.29 6.16 14.72
CA PHE A 202 -5.19 7.21 15.19
C PHE A 202 -6.53 6.58 15.58
N ASP A 203 -7.28 7.24 16.44
CA ASP A 203 -8.68 6.88 16.68
C ASP A 203 -9.58 7.37 15.54
N LYS A 204 -10.85 6.99 15.58
CA LYS A 204 -11.87 7.37 14.57
C LYS A 204 -12.09 8.88 14.41
N THR A 205 -11.61 9.70 15.35
CA THR A 205 -11.70 11.17 15.30
C THR A 205 -10.45 11.81 14.70
N GLY A 206 -9.42 11.00 14.37
CA GLY A 206 -8.13 11.47 13.91
C GLY A 206 -7.15 11.85 15.01
N LYS A 207 -7.46 11.54 16.28
CA LYS A 207 -6.53 11.76 17.38
C LYS A 207 -5.43 10.69 17.36
N PHE A 208 -4.16 11.13 17.38
CA PHE A 208 -3.01 10.24 17.47
C PHE A 208 -3.06 9.37 18.73
N LEU A 209 -2.84 8.08 18.56
CA LEU A 209 -2.79 7.10 19.65
C LEU A 209 -1.37 6.59 19.86
N MET A 210 -0.71 6.11 18.82
CA MET A 210 0.64 5.54 18.91
C MET A 210 1.29 5.43 17.52
N GLU A 211 2.59 5.13 17.53
CA GLU A 211 3.36 4.75 16.34
C GLU A 211 4.35 3.65 16.67
N TRP A 212 4.76 2.88 15.67
CA TRP A 212 5.83 1.90 15.78
C TRP A 212 6.60 1.77 14.47
N GLY A 213 7.78 1.18 14.55
CA GLY A 213 8.69 1.01 13.43
C GLY A 213 9.67 2.14 13.27
N LYS A 214 10.72 1.84 12.55
CA LYS A 214 11.79 2.73 12.10
C LYS A 214 12.50 2.10 10.92
N LYS A 215 13.34 2.84 10.24
CA LYS A 215 14.19 2.32 9.18
C LYS A 215 15.07 1.18 9.69
N GLY A 216 15.03 0.03 9.03
CA GLY A 216 15.84 -1.14 9.36
C GLY A 216 15.32 -2.44 8.79
N THR A 217 15.94 -3.57 9.21
CA THR A 217 15.67 -4.92 8.70
C THR A 217 15.21 -5.91 9.77
N ALA A 218 15.31 -5.56 11.06
CA ALA A 218 14.83 -6.41 12.14
C ALA A 218 13.31 -6.51 12.17
N ASN A 219 12.77 -7.43 12.96
CA ASN A 219 11.32 -7.52 13.16
C ASN A 219 10.80 -6.24 13.81
N GLY A 220 9.74 -5.69 13.25
CA GLY A 220 9.19 -4.39 13.65
C GLY A 220 9.91 -3.17 13.08
N GLU A 221 11.00 -3.35 12.32
CA GLU A 221 11.64 -2.31 11.52
C GLU A 221 11.19 -2.43 10.06
N PHE A 222 11.31 -1.36 9.27
CA PHE A 222 10.83 -1.32 7.89
C PHE A 222 11.83 -0.67 6.93
N ASP A 223 11.73 -1.10 5.67
CA ASP A 223 12.21 -0.34 4.53
C ASP A 223 11.08 -0.20 3.49
N GLN A 224 10.45 0.96 3.45
CA GLN A 224 9.28 1.24 2.62
C GLN A 224 8.05 0.38 2.99
N PRO A 225 7.46 0.51 4.20
CA PRO A 225 6.15 -0.06 4.47
C PRO A 225 5.14 0.55 3.51
N HIS A 226 4.54 -0.27 2.63
CA HIS A 226 3.91 0.23 1.39
C HIS A 226 2.43 -0.04 1.27
N ALA A 227 1.96 -1.13 1.85
CA ALA A 227 0.58 -1.55 1.75
C ALA A 227 0.12 -2.19 3.05
N PHE A 228 -1.19 -2.08 3.31
CA PHE A 228 -1.87 -2.72 4.43
C PHE A 228 -2.92 -3.71 3.96
N ALA A 229 -3.16 -4.72 4.80
CA ALA A 229 -4.41 -5.45 4.84
C ALA A 229 -4.70 -5.88 6.28
N MET A 230 -5.97 -6.16 6.60
CA MET A 230 -6.37 -6.67 7.91
C MET A 230 -7.27 -7.90 7.73
N ASP A 231 -6.97 -8.97 8.44
CA ASP A 231 -7.79 -10.18 8.43
C ASP A 231 -8.99 -10.08 9.38
N SER A 232 -9.85 -11.09 9.34
CA SER A 232 -11.04 -11.18 10.21
C SER A 232 -10.70 -11.27 11.70
N LYS A 233 -9.46 -11.66 12.05
CA LYS A 233 -8.93 -11.71 13.43
C LYS A 233 -8.38 -10.36 13.90
N GLY A 234 -8.36 -9.35 13.02
CA GLY A 234 -7.82 -8.01 13.29
C GLY A 234 -6.29 -7.93 13.28
N ARG A 235 -5.60 -8.90 12.67
CA ARG A 235 -4.15 -8.83 12.46
C ARG A 235 -3.86 -7.92 11.26
N LEU A 236 -2.84 -7.08 11.40
CA LEU A 236 -2.34 -6.20 10.35
C LEU A 236 -1.23 -6.90 9.55
N PHE A 237 -1.41 -6.96 8.25
CA PHE A 237 -0.40 -7.40 7.30
C PHE A 237 0.21 -6.15 6.66
N VAL A 238 1.52 -6.03 6.73
CA VAL A 238 2.27 -4.86 6.24
C VAL A 238 3.24 -5.30 5.17
N GLY A 239 3.05 -4.84 3.95
CA GLY A 239 3.99 -5.04 2.85
C GLY A 239 5.25 -4.18 3.06
N ASP A 240 6.30 -4.74 3.62
CA ASP A 240 7.61 -4.12 3.82
C ASP A 240 8.43 -4.24 2.54
N ARG A 241 8.08 -3.40 1.55
CA ARG A 241 8.47 -3.50 0.15
C ARG A 241 9.97 -3.50 -0.06
N GLY A 242 10.71 -2.63 0.63
CA GLY A 242 12.17 -2.53 0.49
C GLY A 242 12.90 -3.72 1.06
N ASN A 243 12.33 -4.38 2.07
CA ASN A 243 12.87 -5.59 2.70
C ASN A 243 12.36 -6.90 2.06
N ASN A 244 11.55 -6.82 1.01
CA ASN A 244 11.02 -7.99 0.28
C ASN A 244 10.23 -8.96 1.17
N ARG A 245 9.44 -8.45 2.12
CA ARG A 245 8.73 -9.27 3.10
C ARG A 245 7.35 -8.68 3.43
N ILE A 246 6.52 -9.50 4.06
CA ILE A 246 5.31 -9.06 4.75
C ILE A 246 5.53 -9.29 6.24
N GLN A 247 5.25 -8.30 7.06
CA GLN A 247 5.26 -8.44 8.51
C GLN A 247 3.83 -8.39 9.07
N LEU A 248 3.55 -9.21 10.05
CA LEU A 248 2.27 -9.32 10.73
C LEU A 248 2.35 -8.68 12.11
N PHE A 249 1.33 -7.90 12.46
CA PHE A 249 1.22 -7.23 13.76
C PHE A 249 -0.19 -7.40 14.35
N ASP A 250 -0.29 -7.28 15.67
CA ASP A 250 -1.57 -6.93 16.28
C ASP A 250 -1.83 -5.41 16.13
N GLN A 251 -3.03 -4.98 16.52
CA GLN A 251 -3.42 -3.57 16.41
C GLN A 251 -2.71 -2.64 17.42
N ASN A 252 -1.87 -3.17 18.30
CA ASN A 252 -1.04 -2.42 19.24
C ASN A 252 0.45 -2.41 18.84
N GLY A 253 0.74 -2.82 17.60
CA GLY A 253 2.10 -2.79 17.06
C GLY A 253 3.01 -3.93 17.53
N LYS A 254 2.46 -4.95 18.22
CA LYS A 254 3.23 -6.14 18.58
C LYS A 254 3.45 -6.98 17.33
N TRP A 255 4.72 -7.21 17.00
CA TRP A 255 5.10 -8.12 15.92
C TRP A 255 4.63 -9.55 16.24
N LEU A 256 4.08 -10.24 15.23
CA LEU A 256 3.54 -11.59 15.32
C LEU A 256 4.32 -12.56 14.45
N ASP A 257 4.58 -12.21 13.17
CA ASP A 257 5.21 -13.09 12.20
C ASP A 257 5.83 -12.30 11.02
N THR A 258 6.61 -12.99 10.18
CA THR A 258 7.19 -12.42 8.96
C THR A 258 7.26 -13.46 7.84
N TRP A 259 6.78 -13.08 6.63
CA TRP A 259 6.80 -13.91 5.42
C TRP A 259 7.78 -13.33 4.38
N TYR A 260 8.60 -14.18 3.76
CA TYR A 260 9.72 -13.77 2.90
C TYR A 260 9.62 -14.20 1.43
N GLN A 261 8.49 -14.74 0.96
CA GLN A 261 8.36 -15.34 -0.39
C GLN A 261 8.14 -14.31 -1.51
N PHE A 262 8.56 -13.08 -1.34
CA PHE A 262 8.21 -11.96 -2.20
C PHE A 262 9.43 -11.23 -2.74
N SER A 263 9.24 -10.50 -3.86
CA SER A 263 10.16 -9.49 -4.34
C SER A 263 9.40 -8.17 -4.56
N ARG A 264 9.60 -7.22 -3.64
CA ARG A 264 8.92 -5.93 -3.56
C ARG A 264 7.39 -6.03 -3.49
N PRO A 265 6.81 -6.65 -2.43
CA PRO A 265 5.35 -6.70 -2.24
C PRO A 265 4.81 -5.27 -2.14
N SER A 266 4.03 -4.84 -3.14
CA SER A 266 3.63 -3.45 -3.30
C SER A 266 2.14 -3.20 -3.05
N GLY A 267 1.31 -4.24 -3.05
CA GLY A 267 -0.12 -4.18 -2.74
C GLY A 267 -0.54 -5.41 -1.96
N LEU A 268 -1.46 -5.22 -1.04
CA LEU A 268 -2.09 -6.26 -0.23
C LEU A 268 -3.59 -6.10 -0.26
N TRP A 269 -4.31 -7.19 -0.37
CA TRP A 269 -5.75 -7.23 -0.22
C TRP A 269 -6.17 -8.54 0.42
N ILE A 270 -7.21 -8.52 1.26
CA ILE A 270 -7.76 -9.71 1.92
C ILE A 270 -9.25 -9.79 1.59
N ASP A 271 -9.69 -10.93 1.08
CA ASP A 271 -11.10 -11.16 0.78
C ASP A 271 -11.91 -11.60 2.01
N ALA A 272 -13.23 -11.70 1.85
CA ALA A 272 -14.12 -12.10 2.94
C ALA A 272 -13.92 -13.56 3.44
N ALA A 273 -13.16 -14.37 2.70
CA ALA A 273 -12.77 -15.72 3.09
C ALA A 273 -11.36 -15.78 3.70
N ASP A 274 -10.79 -14.62 4.04
CA ASP A 274 -9.44 -14.47 4.56
C ASP A 274 -8.35 -15.01 3.61
N ASN A 275 -8.57 -14.93 2.29
CA ASN A 275 -7.49 -15.13 1.34
C ASN A 275 -6.71 -13.83 1.17
N ILE A 276 -5.40 -13.94 1.27
CA ILE A 276 -4.47 -12.81 1.20
C ILE A 276 -3.86 -12.75 -0.20
N TYR A 277 -4.15 -11.67 -0.92
CA TYR A 277 -3.62 -11.38 -2.25
C TYR A 277 -2.44 -10.43 -2.13
N VAL A 278 -1.30 -10.83 -2.67
CA VAL A 278 -0.04 -10.08 -2.61
C VAL A 278 0.41 -9.72 -4.02
N ALA A 279 0.45 -8.44 -4.33
CA ALA A 279 1.05 -7.95 -5.55
C ALA A 279 2.59 -8.03 -5.44
N ASP A 280 3.15 -9.13 -5.89
CA ASP A 280 4.58 -9.45 -5.89
C ASP A 280 5.24 -8.82 -7.12
N ARG A 281 5.52 -7.50 -7.01
CA ARG A 281 5.75 -6.58 -8.12
C ARG A 281 6.90 -7.00 -9.05
N ASN A 282 8.09 -7.26 -8.52
CA ASN A 282 9.24 -7.60 -9.36
C ASN A 282 9.10 -8.97 -10.02
N ASN A 283 8.31 -9.85 -9.42
CA ASN A 283 7.99 -11.16 -9.99
C ASN A 283 6.79 -11.09 -10.96
N ARG A 284 6.19 -9.91 -11.18
CA ARG A 284 5.07 -9.67 -12.11
C ARG A 284 3.90 -10.64 -11.91
N ARG A 285 3.55 -10.90 -10.64
CA ARG A 285 2.51 -11.86 -10.28
C ARG A 285 1.72 -11.39 -9.06
N VAL A 286 0.54 -11.96 -8.89
CA VAL A 286 -0.19 -11.95 -7.63
C VAL A 286 -0.07 -13.34 -7.02
N GLN A 287 0.31 -13.40 -5.75
CA GLN A 287 0.34 -14.64 -4.96
C GLN A 287 -0.80 -14.62 -3.96
N VAL A 288 -1.43 -15.76 -3.74
CA VAL A 288 -2.55 -15.90 -2.81
C VAL A 288 -2.20 -16.91 -1.71
N PHE A 289 -2.43 -16.50 -0.48
CA PHE A 289 -2.13 -17.26 0.75
C PHE A 289 -3.36 -17.38 1.62
N ASP A 290 -3.35 -18.31 2.56
CA ASP A 290 -4.23 -18.23 3.73
C ASP A 290 -3.60 -17.33 4.82
N THR A 291 -4.32 -17.11 5.91
CA THR A 291 -3.87 -16.25 7.02
C THR A 291 -2.75 -16.83 7.88
N GLU A 292 -2.37 -18.06 7.68
CA GLU A 292 -1.24 -18.74 8.31
C GLU A 292 0.02 -18.76 7.41
N GLY A 293 -0.06 -18.13 6.22
CA GLY A 293 1.06 -18.03 5.28
C GLY A 293 1.22 -19.23 4.37
N ASN A 294 0.26 -20.14 4.32
CA ASN A 294 0.28 -21.25 3.38
C ASN A 294 -0.08 -20.75 1.98
N PHE A 295 0.79 -21.02 1.03
CA PHE A 295 0.56 -20.68 -0.38
C PHE A 295 -0.63 -21.47 -0.94
N LYS A 296 -1.53 -20.78 -1.63
CA LYS A 296 -2.70 -21.39 -2.30
C LYS A 296 -2.48 -21.47 -3.80
N TYR A 297 -2.27 -20.35 -4.46
CA TYR A 297 -2.00 -20.24 -5.89
C TYR A 297 -1.40 -18.89 -6.25
N LYS A 298 -0.96 -18.75 -7.49
CA LYS A 298 -0.50 -17.48 -8.07
C LYS A 298 -1.04 -17.32 -9.49
N PHE A 299 -1.10 -16.08 -9.95
CA PHE A 299 -1.41 -15.77 -11.33
C PHE A 299 -0.60 -14.56 -11.79
N SER A 300 -0.36 -14.47 -13.09
CA SER A 300 0.29 -13.34 -13.74
C SER A 300 -0.73 -12.59 -14.58
N ILE A 301 -0.51 -11.30 -14.77
CA ILE A 301 -1.29 -10.50 -15.72
C ILE A 301 -0.50 -10.52 -17.03
N ASP A 302 -1.00 -11.27 -18.01
CA ASP A 302 -0.36 -11.43 -19.33
C ASP A 302 -0.75 -10.28 -20.27
N ILE A 303 -0.48 -9.04 -19.84
CA ILE A 303 -0.54 -7.88 -20.73
C ILE A 303 0.90 -7.43 -20.97
N PRO A 304 1.38 -7.40 -22.22
CA PRO A 304 2.68 -6.84 -22.51
C PRO A 304 2.68 -5.35 -22.07
N PRO A 305 3.78 -4.86 -21.48
CA PRO A 305 3.90 -3.45 -21.19
C PRO A 305 3.73 -2.64 -22.48
N PRO A 306 3.17 -1.41 -22.42
CA PRO A 306 3.16 -0.53 -23.57
C PRO A 306 4.56 -0.40 -24.17
N PRO A 307 4.69 -0.23 -25.49
CA PRO A 307 6.00 -0.18 -26.17
C PRO A 307 6.97 0.84 -25.59
N ASP A 308 6.43 1.92 -25.02
CA ASP A 308 7.19 3.02 -24.42
C ASP A 308 7.22 2.98 -22.88
N ALA A 309 6.79 1.89 -22.26
CA ALA A 309 6.86 1.78 -20.81
C ALA A 309 8.34 1.75 -20.37
N PRO A 310 8.76 2.64 -19.47
CA PRO A 310 10.10 2.57 -18.92
C PRO A 310 10.30 1.20 -18.25
N ASP A 311 11.48 0.62 -18.46
CA ASP A 311 11.86 -0.64 -17.80
C ASP A 311 11.58 -0.49 -16.30
N PRO A 312 10.80 -1.38 -15.69
CA PRO A 312 10.44 -1.27 -14.27
C PRO A 312 11.62 -1.49 -13.30
N GLY A 313 12.89 -1.58 -13.81
CA GLY A 313 14.15 -1.62 -13.06
C GLY A 313 14.11 -2.41 -11.73
#